data_475bd459186e9c60ba36847f6447facc
#
_entry.id   475bd459186e9c60ba36847f6447facc
#
_cell.length_a   1.000
_cell.length_b   1.000
_cell.length_c   1.000
_cell.angle_alpha   90.00
_cell.angle_beta   90.00
_cell.angle_gamma   90.00
#
_symmetry.space_group_name_H-M   'P 1'
#
loop_
_entity.id
_entity.type
_entity.pdbx_description
1 polymer ?
#
loop_
_entity_poly.entity_id
_entity_poly.type
_entity_poly.pdbx_seq_one_letter_code
_entity_poly.pdbx_strand_id
1 'polypeptide(L)'
;MGFEITDGTGTGNSVRVSPKKRMLVEAITTNSISSSSQDGGNAFSVGTEGIVGATLADGAESALFYAKNNDDRNLIVDVCVVSQEQAGYYKFYRNPTSGTLIDNGITSGAAQSFNFGSSSVATLDTRIANATSQTFTDGTVITYSRNPAGVQPLDFLSAVVIPKGSSFGISFTPDGATASDVSVFFFVHYPEEK
;
A
#
# COMPACT_ATOMS: atom_id res chain seq x y z
N MET A 1 11.43 -27.62 -42.14
CA MET A 1 12.30 -26.49 -41.72
C MET A 1 11.61 -25.86 -40.50
N GLY A 2 12.17 -26.03 -39.32
CA GLY A 2 11.66 -25.42 -38.08
C GLY A 2 12.35 -24.07 -37.87
N PHE A 3 11.59 -23.08 -37.47
CA PHE A 3 12.16 -21.81 -37.02
C PHE A 3 12.35 -21.90 -35.51
N GLU A 4 13.54 -21.67 -35.06
CA GLU A 4 13.84 -21.48 -33.65
C GLU A 4 13.81 -19.98 -33.37
N ILE A 5 12.95 -19.57 -32.46
CA ILE A 5 12.91 -18.20 -31.97
C ILE A 5 13.57 -18.26 -30.60
N THR A 6 14.79 -17.75 -30.52
CA THR A 6 15.50 -17.59 -29.26
C THR A 6 15.08 -16.28 -28.59
N ASP A 7 15.03 -16.28 -27.24
CA ASP A 7 14.87 -15.04 -26.49
C ASP A 7 16.06 -14.13 -26.82
N GLY A 8 15.83 -12.86 -27.05
CA GLY A 8 16.88 -11.88 -27.38
C GLY A 8 17.88 -11.65 -26.24
N THR A 9 17.80 -12.38 -25.13
CA THR A 9 18.64 -12.23 -23.93
C THR A 9 19.82 -13.21 -23.89
N GLY A 10 19.89 -14.16 -24.84
CA GLY A 10 20.99 -15.13 -24.92
C GLY A 10 20.96 -16.22 -23.86
N THR A 11 19.85 -16.39 -23.14
CA THR A 11 19.70 -17.43 -22.11
C THR A 11 19.43 -18.83 -22.69
N GLY A 12 19.29 -18.93 -24.00
CA GLY A 12 19.09 -20.21 -24.70
C GLY A 12 17.66 -20.76 -24.62
N ASN A 13 16.71 -19.96 -24.17
CA ASN A 13 15.30 -20.35 -24.14
C ASN A 13 14.73 -20.37 -25.56
N SER A 14 14.07 -21.45 -25.93
CA SER A 14 13.42 -21.59 -27.23
C SER A 14 11.90 -21.61 -27.09
N VAL A 15 11.23 -20.96 -28.05
CA VAL A 15 9.76 -20.99 -28.11
C VAL A 15 9.31 -22.21 -28.90
N ARG A 16 8.47 -23.03 -28.28
CA ARG A 16 7.89 -24.19 -28.90
C ARG A 16 6.73 -23.83 -29.83
N VAL A 17 6.85 -24.18 -31.09
CA VAL A 17 5.76 -23.99 -32.08
C VAL A 17 5.02 -25.32 -32.25
N SER A 18 3.70 -25.29 -32.11
CA SER A 18 2.87 -26.47 -32.33
C SER A 18 2.90 -26.93 -33.80
N PRO A 19 2.57 -28.21 -34.09
CA PRO A 19 2.47 -28.71 -35.45
C PRO A 19 1.47 -27.90 -36.32
N LYS A 20 0.56 -27.19 -35.71
CA LYS A 20 -0.41 -26.29 -36.38
C LYS A 20 0.15 -24.86 -36.61
N LYS A 21 1.45 -24.66 -36.48
CA LYS A 21 2.15 -23.35 -36.63
C LYS A 21 1.66 -22.29 -35.65
N ARG A 22 1.14 -22.69 -34.49
CA ARG A 22 0.75 -21.79 -33.42
C ARG A 22 1.85 -21.74 -32.37
N MET A 23 2.25 -20.54 -32.01
CA MET A 23 3.12 -20.31 -30.89
C MET A 23 2.38 -20.63 -29.59
N LEU A 24 2.92 -21.54 -28.78
CA LEU A 24 2.40 -21.81 -27.45
C LEU A 24 3.07 -20.82 -26.49
N VAL A 25 2.32 -19.84 -26.03
CA VAL A 25 2.78 -18.91 -25.00
C VAL A 25 2.04 -19.30 -23.73
N GLU A 26 2.78 -19.75 -22.73
CA GLU A 26 2.30 -19.86 -21.37
C GLU A 26 2.52 -18.52 -20.70
N ALA A 27 1.46 -17.72 -20.57
CA ALA A 27 1.52 -16.49 -19.82
C ALA A 27 1.17 -16.80 -18.36
N ILE A 28 2.18 -16.78 -17.51
CA ILE A 28 1.95 -16.83 -16.07
C ILE A 28 1.59 -15.41 -15.62
N THR A 29 0.30 -15.18 -15.41
CA THR A 29 -0.18 -13.92 -14.85
C THR A 29 -0.28 -14.09 -13.33
N THR A 30 0.69 -13.55 -12.62
CA THR A 30 0.66 -13.46 -11.15
C THR A 30 0.27 -12.06 -10.73
N ASN A 31 -0.51 -11.95 -9.65
CA ASN A 31 -0.73 -10.68 -8.99
C ASN A 31 0.61 -10.17 -8.44
N SER A 32 0.88 -8.87 -8.53
CA SER A 32 2.14 -8.27 -8.09
C SER A 32 2.46 -8.56 -6.62
N ILE A 33 1.45 -8.51 -5.75
CA ILE A 33 1.59 -8.85 -4.32
C ILE A 33 1.97 -10.33 -4.17
N SER A 34 1.31 -11.22 -4.91
CA SER A 34 1.54 -12.66 -4.83
C SER A 34 2.95 -13.01 -5.28
N SER A 35 3.41 -12.45 -6.40
CA SER A 35 4.77 -12.64 -6.90
C SER A 35 5.81 -12.15 -5.89
N SER A 36 5.69 -10.90 -5.45
CA SER A 36 6.62 -10.31 -4.48
C SER A 36 6.64 -11.03 -3.14
N SER A 37 5.51 -11.63 -2.74
CA SER A 37 5.45 -12.45 -1.53
C SER A 37 6.15 -13.80 -1.71
N GLN A 38 5.97 -14.47 -2.87
CA GLN A 38 6.52 -15.78 -3.14
C GLN A 38 8.05 -15.73 -3.32
N ASP A 39 8.53 -14.77 -4.09
CA ASP A 39 9.92 -14.77 -4.56
C ASP A 39 10.90 -14.12 -3.57
N GLY A 40 10.47 -13.23 -2.71
CA GLY A 40 11.40 -12.57 -1.79
C GLY A 40 10.82 -12.16 -0.45
N GLY A 41 9.54 -12.44 -0.22
CA GLY A 41 8.88 -11.93 0.98
C GLY A 41 8.78 -10.40 1.00
N ASN A 42 8.74 -9.77 -0.18
CA ASN A 42 8.77 -8.32 -0.37
C ASN A 42 7.38 -7.68 -0.41
N ALA A 43 6.33 -8.42 -0.08
CA ALA A 43 4.97 -7.91 0.09
C ALA A 43 4.60 -7.82 1.58
N PHE A 44 4.03 -6.69 1.97
CA PHE A 44 3.82 -6.33 3.37
C PHE A 44 2.43 -5.75 3.61
N SER A 45 1.96 -5.88 4.85
CA SER A 45 0.84 -5.13 5.39
C SER A 45 1.35 -4.04 6.32
N VAL A 46 0.87 -2.81 6.15
CA VAL A 46 1.17 -1.68 7.02
C VAL A 46 -0.11 -0.90 7.33
N GLY A 47 -0.26 -0.38 8.51
CA GLY A 47 -1.47 0.39 8.84
C GLY A 47 -1.55 0.81 10.29
N THR A 48 -2.75 1.23 10.67
CA THR A 48 -3.05 1.52 12.07
C THR A 48 -3.21 0.22 12.83
N GLU A 49 -2.63 0.13 14.03
CA GLU A 49 -2.91 -0.98 14.94
C GLU A 49 -4.26 -0.77 15.63
N GLY A 50 -5.14 -1.72 15.38
CA GLY A 50 -6.47 -1.69 15.99
C GLY A 50 -7.32 -0.53 15.52
N ILE A 51 -8.36 -0.28 16.24
CA ILE A 51 -9.27 0.84 16.04
C ILE A 51 -8.58 2.09 16.58
N VAL A 52 -8.26 3.01 15.71
CA VAL A 52 -7.95 4.37 16.16
C VAL A 52 -9.27 4.95 16.66
N GLY A 53 -9.48 4.90 17.95
CA GLY A 53 -10.62 5.52 18.62
C GLY A 53 -10.53 7.04 18.47
N ALA A 54 -10.79 7.51 17.29
CA ALA A 54 -10.85 8.92 17.00
C ALA A 54 -12.30 9.36 17.15
N THR A 55 -12.66 9.85 18.32
CA THR A 55 -13.87 10.67 18.45
C THR A 55 -13.66 11.93 17.62
N LEU A 56 -13.85 11.81 16.32
CA LEU A 56 -13.73 12.95 15.42
C LEU A 56 -15.01 13.79 15.52
N ALA A 57 -14.86 15.08 15.74
CA ALA A 57 -15.97 16.00 15.66
C ALA A 57 -16.49 16.04 14.21
N ASP A 58 -17.79 16.30 14.05
CA ASP A 58 -18.43 16.47 12.75
C ASP A 58 -17.64 17.44 11.85
N GLY A 59 -17.33 16.99 10.65
CA GLY A 59 -16.57 17.76 9.67
C GLY A 59 -15.11 18.05 10.01
N ALA A 60 -14.60 17.57 11.16
CA ALA A 60 -13.19 17.73 11.53
C ALA A 60 -12.32 16.69 10.81
N GLU A 61 -11.35 17.15 10.05
CA GLU A 61 -10.35 16.27 9.44
C GLU A 61 -9.31 15.83 10.47
N SER A 62 -8.97 14.56 10.46
CA SER A 62 -7.85 14.05 11.23
C SER A 62 -6.95 13.17 10.36
N ALA A 63 -5.64 13.41 10.43
CA ALA A 63 -4.65 12.51 9.87
C ALA A 63 -4.67 11.19 10.65
N LEU A 64 -4.64 10.06 9.93
CA LEU A 64 -4.73 8.73 10.53
C LEU A 64 -3.40 7.98 10.48
N PHE A 65 -2.76 8.02 9.33
CA PHE A 65 -1.58 7.23 9.05
C PHE A 65 -0.64 7.96 8.09
N TYR A 66 0.64 7.78 8.35
CA TYR A 66 1.75 8.29 7.55
C TYR A 66 2.76 7.18 7.36
N ALA A 67 3.33 7.08 6.16
CA ALA A 67 4.49 6.26 5.91
C ALA A 67 5.48 6.95 4.97
N LYS A 68 6.76 6.84 5.29
CA LYS A 68 7.87 7.30 4.45
C LYS A 68 8.71 6.11 4.05
N ASN A 69 8.97 6.00 2.76
CA ASN A 69 9.84 4.96 2.23
C ASN A 69 11.31 5.32 2.47
N ASN A 70 11.99 4.53 3.28
CA ASN A 70 13.43 4.66 3.56
C ASN A 70 14.27 3.60 2.83
N ASP A 71 13.63 2.68 2.09
CA ASP A 71 14.31 1.68 1.25
C ASP A 71 14.83 2.33 -0.06
N ASP A 72 15.83 1.73 -0.67
CA ASP A 72 16.36 2.18 -1.97
C ASP A 72 15.43 1.85 -3.14
N ARG A 73 14.56 0.86 -2.95
CA ARG A 73 13.55 0.46 -3.94
C ARG A 73 12.31 1.34 -3.87
N ASN A 74 11.58 1.42 -4.97
CA ASN A 74 10.27 2.04 -4.98
C ASN A 74 9.25 1.16 -4.24
N LEU A 75 8.54 1.74 -3.27
CA LEU A 75 7.41 1.08 -2.63
C LEU A 75 6.16 1.27 -3.49
N ILE A 76 5.44 0.20 -3.76
CA ILE A 76 4.18 0.22 -4.49
C ILE A 76 3.04 -0.03 -3.52
N VAL A 77 2.03 0.83 -3.55
CA VAL A 77 0.78 0.65 -2.81
C VAL A 77 -0.25 0.03 -3.73
N ASP A 78 -0.72 -1.16 -3.39
CA ASP A 78 -1.68 -1.90 -4.21
C ASP A 78 -3.11 -1.60 -3.79
N VAL A 79 -3.39 -1.78 -2.52
CA VAL A 79 -4.74 -1.63 -1.96
C VAL A 79 -4.65 -0.94 -0.61
N CYS A 80 -5.61 -0.08 -0.34
CA CYS A 80 -5.91 0.43 0.99
C CYS A 80 -7.25 -0.16 1.44
N VAL A 81 -7.30 -0.71 2.62
CA VAL A 81 -8.55 -1.13 3.25
C VAL A 81 -8.84 -0.16 4.39
N VAL A 82 -10.00 0.45 4.34
CA VAL A 82 -10.46 1.34 5.39
C VAL A 82 -11.66 0.72 6.08
N SER A 83 -11.75 0.87 7.40
CA SER A 83 -12.87 0.44 8.20
C SER A 83 -13.31 1.61 9.08
N GLN A 84 -14.58 1.97 9.02
CA GLN A 84 -15.13 3.09 9.76
C GLN A 84 -16.55 2.81 10.23
N GLU A 85 -16.91 3.35 11.38
CA GLU A 85 -18.28 3.23 11.92
C GLU A 85 -19.24 4.26 11.30
N GLN A 86 -18.75 5.42 10.91
CA GLN A 86 -19.52 6.49 10.29
C GLN A 86 -19.08 6.67 8.82
N ALA A 87 -20.02 7.08 7.96
CA ALA A 87 -19.67 7.54 6.63
C ALA A 87 -18.74 8.77 6.70
N GLY A 88 -17.91 8.95 5.71
CA GLY A 88 -17.02 10.10 5.70
C GLY A 88 -16.11 10.15 4.49
N TYR A 89 -15.19 11.09 4.51
CA TYR A 89 -14.25 11.36 3.43
C TYR A 89 -12.84 10.96 3.83
N TYR A 90 -12.15 10.22 2.96
CA TYR A 90 -10.72 9.97 3.03
C TYR A 90 -10.00 10.86 2.04
N LYS A 91 -8.89 11.45 2.48
CA LYS A 91 -7.94 12.14 1.61
C LYS A 91 -6.60 11.44 1.63
N PHE A 92 -6.03 11.25 0.46
CA PHE A 92 -4.69 10.70 0.28
C PHE A 92 -3.74 11.84 -0.03
N TYR A 93 -2.62 11.86 0.70
CA TYR A 93 -1.61 12.89 0.61
C TYR A 93 -0.33 12.34 0.00
N ARG A 94 0.24 13.09 -0.91
CA ARG A 94 1.58 12.89 -1.44
C ARG A 94 2.55 13.77 -0.68
N ASN A 95 3.66 13.19 -0.25
CA ASN A 95 4.74 13.85 0.46
C ASN A 95 4.29 14.74 1.62
N PRO A 96 3.38 14.28 2.50
CA PRO A 96 3.14 14.98 3.75
C PRO A 96 4.37 14.81 4.66
N THR A 97 4.48 15.68 5.66
CA THR A 97 5.25 15.37 6.86
C THR A 97 4.30 14.79 7.91
N SER A 98 4.84 14.02 8.85
CA SER A 98 4.03 13.33 9.86
C SER A 98 3.21 14.27 10.75
N GLY A 99 3.55 15.56 10.79
CA GLY A 99 2.84 16.56 11.56
C GLY A 99 2.76 16.19 13.04
N THR A 100 1.54 16.06 13.55
CA THR A 100 1.28 15.67 14.94
C THR A 100 1.15 14.18 15.17
N LEU A 101 1.22 13.34 14.11
CA LEU A 101 1.22 11.90 14.26
C LEU A 101 2.43 11.43 15.06
N ILE A 102 2.21 10.45 15.91
CA ILE A 102 3.26 9.89 16.75
C ILE A 102 3.87 8.63 16.14
N ASP A 103 5.09 8.36 16.56
CA ASP A 103 5.65 7.02 16.50
C ASP A 103 4.80 6.13 17.43
N ASN A 104 4.18 5.09 16.90
CA ASN A 104 3.29 4.25 17.67
C ASN A 104 4.02 3.33 18.67
N GLY A 105 5.33 3.54 18.87
CA GLY A 105 6.14 2.66 19.71
C GLY A 105 6.34 1.27 19.12
N ILE A 106 5.67 0.96 18.02
CA ILE A 106 5.97 -0.16 17.20
C ILE A 106 7.14 0.29 16.37
N THR A 107 8.32 0.03 16.92
CA THR A 107 9.54 0.17 16.17
C THR A 107 9.25 -0.26 14.75
N SER A 108 9.27 0.67 13.82
CA SER A 108 9.48 0.55 12.38
C SER A 108 9.39 -0.86 11.75
N GLY A 109 9.01 -1.85 12.48
CA GLY A 109 8.99 -3.24 12.13
C GLY A 109 7.60 -3.82 11.93
N ALA A 110 6.56 -3.00 11.99
CA ALA A 110 5.19 -3.50 11.91
C ALA A 110 4.77 -3.91 10.49
N ALA A 111 5.55 -3.58 9.49
CA ALA A 111 5.33 -4.08 8.14
C ALA A 111 5.75 -5.55 8.05
N GLN A 112 4.82 -6.43 8.36
CA GLN A 112 5.07 -7.87 8.31
C GLN A 112 4.95 -8.39 6.88
N SER A 113 5.91 -9.25 6.48
CA SER A 113 5.81 -9.93 5.20
C SER A 113 4.64 -10.91 5.15
N PHE A 114 3.95 -10.99 4.01
CA PHE A 114 2.96 -12.03 3.76
C PHE A 114 3.56 -13.42 3.56
N ASN A 115 4.85 -13.52 3.34
CA ASN A 115 5.56 -14.79 3.34
C ASN A 115 6.00 -15.13 4.76
N PHE A 116 5.27 -16.01 5.44
CA PHE A 116 5.56 -16.41 6.82
C PHE A 116 6.90 -17.12 7.00
N GLY A 117 7.53 -17.57 5.92
CA GLY A 117 8.89 -18.11 5.95
C GLY A 117 9.98 -17.05 5.77
N SER A 118 9.61 -15.81 5.49
CA SER A 118 10.55 -14.71 5.27
C SER A 118 10.75 -13.90 6.56
N SER A 119 11.99 -13.49 6.78
CA SER A 119 12.34 -12.50 7.80
C SER A 119 12.41 -11.07 7.25
N SER A 120 12.00 -10.86 6.00
CA SER A 120 12.01 -9.54 5.38
C SER A 120 11.04 -8.58 6.09
N VAL A 121 11.48 -7.35 6.27
CA VAL A 121 10.69 -6.23 6.79
C VAL A 121 10.80 -5.05 5.84
N ALA A 122 9.72 -4.28 5.70
CA ALA A 122 9.78 -3.06 4.92
C ALA A 122 10.51 -1.97 5.70
N THR A 123 11.40 -1.24 5.03
CA THR A 123 12.15 -0.14 5.62
C THR A 123 11.33 1.16 5.54
N LEU A 124 10.36 1.28 6.42
CA LEU A 124 9.41 2.39 6.48
C LEU A 124 9.53 3.16 7.80
N ASP A 125 9.39 4.49 7.75
CA ASP A 125 9.05 5.31 8.92
C ASP A 125 7.54 5.49 8.95
N THR A 126 6.87 4.85 9.89
CA THR A 126 5.41 4.87 10.01
C THR A 126 4.98 5.66 11.23
N ARG A 127 3.89 6.42 11.09
CA ARG A 127 3.27 7.19 12.16
C ARG A 127 1.76 6.98 12.13
N ILE A 128 1.14 6.95 13.28
CA ILE A 128 -0.31 6.80 13.42
C ILE A 128 -0.93 7.88 14.30
N ALA A 129 -2.22 8.07 14.14
CA ALA A 129 -2.98 8.89 15.06
C ALA A 129 -3.14 8.18 16.42
N ASN A 130 -2.96 8.93 17.50
CA ASN A 130 -3.22 8.47 18.86
C ASN A 130 -4.29 9.30 19.58
N ALA A 131 -4.81 10.31 18.90
CA ALA A 131 -5.80 11.22 19.42
C ALA A 131 -6.65 11.80 18.28
N THR A 132 -7.67 12.54 18.65
CA THR A 132 -8.51 13.31 17.72
C THR A 132 -7.76 14.51 17.16
N SER A 133 -8.13 14.93 15.96
CA SER A 133 -7.65 16.20 15.35
C SER A 133 -6.14 16.24 15.10
N GLN A 134 -5.57 15.11 14.68
CA GLN A 134 -4.20 15.05 14.19
C GLN A 134 -4.09 15.70 12.82
N THR A 135 -2.96 16.31 12.52
CA THR A 135 -2.74 17.01 11.24
C THR A 135 -1.43 16.62 10.60
N PHE A 136 -1.41 16.62 9.26
CA PHE A 136 -0.17 16.70 8.51
C PHE A 136 0.29 18.16 8.46
N THR A 137 1.61 18.40 8.42
CA THR A 137 2.12 19.77 8.29
C THR A 137 2.10 20.23 6.84
N ASP A 138 2.45 19.32 5.93
CA ASP A 138 2.58 19.59 4.50
C ASP A 138 1.91 18.47 3.69
N GLY A 139 2.10 18.52 2.40
CA GLY A 139 1.65 17.51 1.47
C GLY A 139 0.60 18.02 0.50
N THR A 140 0.44 17.29 -0.58
CA THR A 140 -0.55 17.59 -1.61
C THR A 140 -1.60 16.51 -1.63
N VAL A 141 -2.87 16.87 -1.51
CA VAL A 141 -3.98 15.92 -1.71
C VAL A 141 -3.97 15.46 -3.17
N ILE A 142 -3.83 14.16 -3.38
CA ILE A 142 -3.84 13.57 -4.72
C ILE A 142 -5.21 13.00 -5.10
N THR A 143 -5.97 12.55 -4.12
CA THR A 143 -7.33 12.07 -4.30
C THR A 143 -8.10 12.09 -2.98
N TYR A 144 -9.41 12.05 -3.10
CA TYR A 144 -10.31 11.83 -1.97
C TYR A 144 -11.40 10.86 -2.37
N SER A 145 -11.93 10.13 -1.39
CA SER A 145 -13.02 9.19 -1.57
C SER A 145 -14.03 9.38 -0.45
N ARG A 146 -15.31 9.42 -0.79
CA ARG A 146 -16.40 9.35 0.18
C ARG A 146 -16.84 7.90 0.31
N ASN A 147 -16.77 7.39 1.52
CA ASN A 147 -17.10 6.00 1.80
C ASN A 147 -18.27 5.90 2.78
N PRO A 148 -19.19 4.93 2.57
CA PRO A 148 -20.21 4.62 3.58
C PRO A 148 -19.55 3.99 4.81
N ALA A 149 -20.30 3.89 5.90
CA ALA A 149 -19.88 3.11 7.06
C ALA A 149 -19.56 1.66 6.69
N GLY A 150 -18.64 1.05 7.41
CA GLY A 150 -18.20 -0.33 7.22
C GLY A 150 -16.80 -0.46 6.66
N VAL A 151 -16.47 -1.63 6.13
CA VAL A 151 -15.16 -1.95 5.55
C VAL A 151 -15.19 -1.73 4.05
N GLN A 152 -14.27 -0.93 3.55
CA GLN A 152 -14.17 -0.58 2.13
C GLN A 152 -12.74 -0.79 1.61
N PRO A 153 -12.55 -1.60 0.57
CA PRO A 153 -11.29 -1.65 -0.15
C PRO A 153 -11.20 -0.46 -1.13
N LEU A 154 -10.05 0.15 -1.19
CA LEU A 154 -9.67 1.17 -2.17
C LEU A 154 -8.51 0.61 -2.99
N ASP A 155 -8.82 0.11 -4.17
CA ASP A 155 -7.84 -0.49 -5.07
C ASP A 155 -7.15 0.61 -5.88
N PHE A 156 -5.84 0.70 -5.73
CA PHE A 156 -5.01 1.63 -6.49
C PHE A 156 -4.43 1.03 -7.77
N LEU A 157 -4.72 -0.25 -8.05
CA LEU A 157 -4.21 -0.96 -9.23
C LEU A 157 -2.69 -0.85 -9.38
N SER A 158 -1.96 -0.84 -8.26
CA SER A 158 -0.50 -0.64 -8.20
C SER A 158 -0.02 0.66 -8.85
N ALA A 159 -0.89 1.67 -8.97
CA ALA A 159 -0.56 2.94 -9.61
C ALA A 159 0.13 3.94 -8.66
N VAL A 160 0.10 3.70 -7.35
CA VAL A 160 0.73 4.58 -6.38
C VAL A 160 2.14 4.07 -6.10
N VAL A 161 3.12 4.82 -6.59
CA VAL A 161 4.56 4.53 -6.43
C VAL A 161 5.18 5.56 -5.50
N ILE A 162 5.88 5.10 -4.48
CA ILE A 162 6.53 5.91 -3.46
C ILE A 162 8.04 5.69 -3.51
N PRO A 163 8.78 6.58 -4.17
CA PRO A 163 10.24 6.51 -4.24
C PRO A 163 10.91 6.65 -2.87
N LYS A 164 12.18 6.27 -2.79
CA LYS A 164 13.00 6.52 -1.59
C LYS A 164 12.90 7.98 -1.13
N GLY A 165 12.72 8.17 0.16
CA GLY A 165 12.61 9.47 0.80
C GLY A 165 11.26 10.16 0.65
N SER A 166 10.39 9.63 -0.23
CA SER A 166 9.02 10.13 -0.39
C SER A 166 8.08 9.51 0.65
N SER A 167 6.98 10.18 0.90
CA SER A 167 5.98 9.76 1.87
C SER A 167 4.56 9.78 1.31
N PHE A 168 3.68 9.05 1.97
CA PHE A 168 2.25 9.15 1.76
C PHE A 168 1.53 9.21 3.09
N GLY A 169 0.31 9.71 3.07
CA GLY A 169 -0.53 9.78 4.24
C GLY A 169 -2.00 9.69 3.89
N ILE A 170 -2.80 9.36 4.88
CA ILE A 170 -4.25 9.33 4.76
C ILE A 170 -4.89 10.04 5.95
N SER A 171 -5.91 10.83 5.67
CA SER A 171 -6.78 11.46 6.67
C SER A 171 -8.21 11.03 6.48
N PHE A 172 -9.02 11.24 7.51
CA PHE A 172 -10.45 11.01 7.52
C PHE A 172 -11.21 12.21 8.07
N THR A 173 -12.38 12.49 7.49
CA THR A 173 -13.34 13.49 7.95
C THR A 173 -14.70 12.81 8.02
N PRO A 174 -15.31 12.66 9.21
CA PRO A 174 -16.63 12.06 9.34
C PRO A 174 -17.73 12.97 8.80
N ASP A 175 -18.80 12.36 8.31
CA ASP A 175 -20.02 13.03 7.79
C ASP A 175 -21.06 13.29 8.87
N GLY A 176 -20.74 13.17 10.14
CA GLY A 176 -21.72 13.30 11.21
C GLY A 176 -21.08 13.66 12.53
N ALA A 177 -21.91 14.14 13.47
CA ALA A 177 -21.49 14.61 14.78
C ALA A 177 -21.16 13.49 15.77
N THR A 178 -21.18 12.24 15.34
CA THR A 178 -20.92 11.08 16.20
C THR A 178 -19.47 10.64 16.06
N ALA A 179 -18.89 10.22 17.16
CA ALA A 179 -17.58 9.57 17.16
C ALA A 179 -17.53 8.42 16.14
N SER A 180 -16.41 8.30 15.44
CA SER A 180 -16.18 7.20 14.52
C SER A 180 -14.85 6.53 14.84
N ASP A 181 -14.91 5.24 15.10
CA ASP A 181 -13.71 4.42 15.11
C ASP A 181 -13.29 4.14 13.66
N VAL A 182 -12.03 4.34 13.39
CA VAL A 182 -11.46 4.23 12.04
C VAL A 182 -10.17 3.43 12.08
N SER A 183 -10.02 2.49 11.19
CA SER A 183 -8.76 1.80 10.95
C SER A 183 -8.40 1.79 9.47
N VAL A 184 -7.11 1.74 9.19
CA VAL A 184 -6.57 1.79 7.83
C VAL A 184 -5.45 0.77 7.70
N PHE A 185 -5.50 -0.04 6.63
CA PHE A 185 -4.44 -0.96 6.26
C PHE A 185 -4.07 -0.76 4.80
N PHE A 186 -2.79 -0.84 4.52
CA PHE A 186 -2.26 -0.81 3.17
C PHE A 186 -1.57 -2.14 2.86
N PHE A 187 -1.83 -2.65 1.67
CA PHE A 187 -1.05 -3.71 1.08
C PHE A 187 -0.03 -3.08 0.15
N VAL A 188 1.24 -3.33 0.43
CA VAL A 188 2.37 -2.72 -0.26
C VAL A 188 3.40 -3.76 -0.64
N HIS A 189 4.18 -3.49 -1.68
CA HIS A 189 5.29 -4.35 -2.05
C HIS A 189 6.46 -3.57 -2.63
N TYR A 190 7.65 -4.17 -2.57
CA TYR A 190 8.79 -3.77 -3.37
C TYR A 190 8.87 -4.67 -4.59
N PRO A 191 8.91 -4.11 -5.81
CA PRO A 191 9.12 -4.91 -7.01
C PRO A 191 10.49 -5.55 -6.96
N GLU A 192 10.61 -6.73 -7.61
CA GLU A 192 11.90 -7.37 -7.78
C GLU A 192 12.80 -6.53 -8.68
N GLU A 193 14.08 -6.46 -8.31
CA GLU A 193 15.09 -5.94 -9.21
C GLU A 193 15.28 -6.94 -10.35
N LYS A 194 15.07 -6.48 -11.57
CA LYS A 194 15.29 -7.26 -12.80
C LYS A 194 16.77 -7.30 -13.14
#